data_6acb2ddbc56ad458873bf8859019f979
#
_entry.id   6acb2ddbc56ad458873bf8859019f979
#
_cell.length_a   1.000
_cell.length_b   1.000
_cell.length_c   1.000
_cell.angle_alpha   90.00
_cell.angle_beta   90.00
_cell.angle_gamma   90.00
#
_symmetry.space_group_name_H-M   'P 1'
#
loop_
_entity.id
_entity.type
_entity.pdbx_description
1 polymer ?
#
loop_
_entity_poly.entity_id
_entity_poly.type
_entity_poly.pdbx_seq_one_letter_code
_entity_poly.pdbx_strand_id
1 'polypeptide(L)'
;GYKLGCVKQNGEYILVYLGSKEPISWWAEGDMKAKLRASATTGFFKADWIMKDKSIEPDWYIVFDGGSMKTIWKSDEDFYLKMYPTSKNVGTISQQERWSGTGFALNNGYIVTNYHVIENAKSISIQGIKGDFTSKYNATVIATDRYNDLAILQISDNNFNGFGAIPYKVKTSVSEVGEEVFVLGYPLTSTMGDEIKLTTGVISSKTGFQGDVSLYQISAPIQPGNSGGPLFDNKGNLIGVVSAKHKGAENVGYAIKTSYLKNLVESSTSTSILPNNNQVVGQPLTEKVKKIKNYVFMITCSNVSGSSTN
;
A
#
# COMPACT_ATOMS: atom_id res chain seq x y z
N GLY A 1 -30.13 -17.51 -2.66
CA GLY A 1 -28.71 -17.54 -2.29
C GLY A 1 -28.48 -18.48 -1.12
N TYR A 2 -27.27 -18.98 -0.95
CA TYR A 2 -26.87 -19.85 0.16
C TYR A 2 -25.77 -19.19 1.00
N LYS A 3 -25.62 -19.67 2.24
CA LYS A 3 -24.64 -19.19 3.20
C LYS A 3 -23.41 -20.11 3.18
N LEU A 4 -22.23 -19.53 3.26
CA LEU A 4 -20.97 -20.25 3.43
C LEU A 4 -20.28 -19.78 4.71
N GLY A 5 -19.62 -20.70 5.40
CA GLY A 5 -18.67 -20.43 6.44
C GLY A 5 -17.26 -20.76 5.97
N CYS A 6 -16.28 -19.92 6.31
CA CYS A 6 -14.87 -20.23 6.09
C CYS A 6 -14.28 -20.72 7.42
N VAL A 7 -13.74 -21.92 7.44
CA VAL A 7 -13.12 -22.52 8.63
C VAL A 7 -11.70 -22.99 8.32
N LYS A 8 -10.82 -22.93 9.32
CA LYS A 8 -9.46 -23.48 9.23
C LYS A 8 -9.45 -24.85 9.88
N GLN A 9 -9.09 -25.88 9.11
CA GLN A 9 -9.01 -27.26 9.58
C GLN A 9 -7.67 -27.87 9.14
N ASN A 10 -6.90 -28.41 10.07
CA ASN A 10 -5.59 -29.02 9.81
C ASN A 10 -4.61 -28.14 9.02
N GLY A 11 -4.66 -26.80 9.27
CA GLY A 11 -3.80 -25.84 8.58
C GLY A 11 -4.32 -25.35 7.22
N GLU A 12 -5.37 -25.96 6.69
CA GLU A 12 -6.01 -25.58 5.43
C GLU A 12 -7.29 -24.76 5.66
N TYR A 13 -7.67 -23.91 4.71
CA TYR A 13 -8.95 -23.22 4.73
C TYR A 13 -9.96 -23.97 3.89
N ILE A 14 -11.15 -24.16 4.42
CA ILE A 14 -12.28 -24.79 3.72
C ILE A 14 -13.52 -23.89 3.80
N LEU A 15 -14.32 -23.89 2.73
CA LEU A 15 -15.66 -23.33 2.74
C LEU A 15 -16.65 -24.44 3.02
N VAL A 16 -17.54 -24.21 3.98
CA VAL A 16 -18.61 -25.15 4.35
C VAL A 16 -19.96 -24.51 4.07
N TYR A 17 -20.90 -25.33 3.62
CA TYR A 17 -22.29 -24.92 3.41
C TYR A 17 -23.00 -24.77 4.77
N LEU A 18 -23.63 -23.61 4.97
CA LEU A 18 -24.35 -23.25 6.20
C LEU A 18 -25.85 -23.06 5.97
N GLY A 19 -26.39 -23.62 4.88
CA GLY A 19 -27.78 -23.48 4.53
C GLY A 19 -28.10 -22.43 3.49
N SER A 20 -29.34 -22.39 3.06
CA SER A 20 -29.89 -21.42 2.10
C SER A 20 -31.30 -21.00 2.51
N LYS A 21 -31.76 -19.88 1.94
CA LYS A 21 -33.09 -19.35 2.20
C LYS A 21 -34.19 -20.32 1.69
N GLU A 22 -33.90 -21.03 0.60
CA GLU A 22 -34.72 -22.10 0.07
C GLU A 22 -34.00 -23.44 0.24
N PRO A 23 -34.68 -24.53 0.61
CA PRO A 23 -34.03 -25.83 0.79
C PRO A 23 -33.34 -26.29 -0.49
N ILE A 24 -32.12 -26.75 -0.37
CA ILE A 24 -31.33 -27.33 -1.48
C ILE A 24 -31.06 -28.79 -1.13
N SER A 25 -31.62 -29.71 -1.94
CA SER A 25 -31.59 -31.14 -1.63
C SER A 25 -30.21 -31.81 -1.76
N TRP A 26 -29.27 -31.19 -2.48
CA TRP A 26 -27.93 -31.76 -2.74
C TRP A 26 -26.83 -31.27 -1.81
N TRP A 27 -27.14 -30.36 -0.87
CA TRP A 27 -26.21 -29.89 0.15
C TRP A 27 -26.81 -30.01 1.55
N ALA A 28 -26.08 -30.67 2.46
CA ALA A 28 -26.37 -30.66 3.88
C ALA A 28 -25.56 -29.58 4.59
N GLU A 29 -26.08 -29.02 5.67
CA GLU A 29 -25.33 -28.09 6.51
C GLU A 29 -24.09 -28.78 7.07
N GLY A 30 -22.93 -28.13 6.93
CA GLY A 30 -21.63 -28.69 7.24
C GLY A 30 -20.88 -29.32 6.07
N ASP A 31 -21.55 -29.56 4.91
CA ASP A 31 -20.87 -30.07 3.73
C ASP A 31 -19.75 -29.14 3.26
N MET A 32 -18.60 -29.73 2.93
CA MET A 32 -17.50 -28.98 2.32
C MET A 32 -17.88 -28.50 0.92
N LYS A 33 -17.77 -27.19 0.69
CA LYS A 33 -18.09 -26.55 -0.57
C LYS A 33 -16.86 -26.23 -1.41
N ALA A 34 -15.76 -25.90 -0.76
CA ALA A 34 -14.48 -25.71 -1.43
C ALA A 34 -13.31 -25.91 -0.46
N LYS A 35 -12.20 -26.36 -1.00
CA LYS A 35 -10.89 -26.38 -0.34
C LYS A 35 -10.04 -25.26 -0.90
N LEU A 36 -9.49 -24.42 -0.01
CA LEU A 36 -8.76 -23.21 -0.39
C LEU A 36 -7.26 -23.43 -0.23
N ARG A 37 -6.52 -23.15 -1.28
CA ARG A 37 -5.06 -23.09 -1.26
C ARG A 37 -4.63 -21.64 -1.32
N ALA A 38 -3.88 -21.18 -0.32
CA ALA A 38 -3.34 -19.83 -0.30
C ALA A 38 -2.46 -19.59 -1.54
N SER A 39 -2.63 -18.43 -2.16
CA SER A 39 -1.70 -17.93 -3.17
C SER A 39 -0.65 -17.03 -2.51
N ALA A 40 0.31 -16.55 -3.29
CA ALA A 40 1.28 -15.55 -2.83
C ALA A 40 0.63 -14.22 -2.44
N THR A 41 -0.62 -13.98 -2.87
CA THR A 41 -1.37 -12.75 -2.61
C THR A 41 -2.29 -12.93 -1.41
N THR A 42 -2.15 -12.10 -0.40
CA THR A 42 -3.02 -12.09 0.78
C THR A 42 -4.47 -11.85 0.38
N GLY A 43 -5.38 -12.68 0.89
CA GLY A 43 -6.81 -12.60 0.56
C GLY A 43 -7.20 -13.22 -0.78
N PHE A 44 -6.22 -13.75 -1.54
CA PHE A 44 -6.46 -14.46 -2.80
C PHE A 44 -6.14 -15.95 -2.67
N PHE A 45 -7.09 -16.80 -3.06
CA PHE A 45 -6.97 -18.26 -2.93
C PHE A 45 -7.32 -18.94 -4.25
N LYS A 46 -6.56 -19.98 -4.59
CA LYS A 46 -6.99 -20.97 -5.56
C LYS A 46 -7.90 -21.96 -4.85
N ALA A 47 -9.03 -22.33 -5.44
CA ALA A 47 -10.02 -23.19 -4.81
C ALA A 47 -10.34 -24.41 -5.65
N ASP A 48 -10.42 -25.54 -4.98
CA ASP A 48 -11.07 -26.74 -5.49
C ASP A 48 -12.55 -26.65 -5.11
N TRP A 49 -13.39 -26.26 -6.07
CA TRP A 49 -14.82 -26.04 -5.85
C TRP A 49 -15.60 -27.34 -6.03
N ILE A 50 -16.48 -27.67 -5.09
CA ILE A 50 -17.30 -28.87 -5.16
C ILE A 50 -18.64 -28.52 -5.79
N MET A 51 -18.96 -29.18 -6.88
CA MET A 51 -20.19 -29.00 -7.64
C MET A 51 -21.36 -29.76 -7.00
N LYS A 52 -22.59 -29.53 -7.49
CA LYS A 52 -23.79 -30.17 -6.92
C LYS A 52 -23.78 -31.71 -7.02
N ASP A 53 -23.14 -32.27 -8.03
CA ASP A 53 -22.93 -33.69 -8.25
C ASP A 53 -21.75 -34.27 -7.47
N LYS A 54 -21.15 -33.44 -6.58
CA LYS A 54 -19.94 -33.74 -5.77
C LYS A 54 -18.65 -33.88 -6.58
N SER A 55 -18.64 -33.58 -7.88
CA SER A 55 -17.42 -33.43 -8.65
C SER A 55 -16.62 -32.22 -8.17
N ILE A 56 -15.31 -32.27 -8.39
CA ILE A 56 -14.38 -31.21 -8.00
C ILE A 56 -13.93 -30.43 -9.24
N GLU A 57 -14.14 -29.12 -9.24
CA GLU A 57 -13.61 -28.22 -10.24
C GLU A 57 -12.45 -27.38 -9.64
N PRO A 58 -11.22 -27.57 -10.15
CA PRO A 58 -10.02 -27.00 -9.50
C PRO A 58 -9.71 -25.56 -9.92
N ASP A 59 -10.35 -25.02 -10.92
CA ASP A 59 -9.99 -23.73 -11.54
C ASP A 59 -10.83 -22.55 -11.06
N TRP A 60 -11.21 -22.56 -9.78
CA TRP A 60 -11.86 -21.45 -9.11
C TRP A 60 -10.84 -20.60 -8.36
N TYR A 61 -11.11 -19.29 -8.33
CA TYR A 61 -10.41 -18.34 -7.48
C TYR A 61 -11.36 -17.71 -6.49
N ILE A 62 -10.85 -17.45 -5.28
CA ILE A 62 -11.62 -16.79 -4.23
C ILE A 62 -10.83 -15.59 -3.75
N VAL A 63 -11.47 -14.44 -3.73
CA VAL A 63 -10.89 -13.18 -3.26
C VAL A 63 -11.70 -12.68 -2.08
N PHE A 64 -11.02 -12.40 -0.98
CA PHE A 64 -11.59 -11.68 0.15
C PHE A 64 -11.11 -10.23 0.08
N ASP A 65 -12.04 -9.31 -0.13
CA ASP A 65 -11.75 -7.88 -0.26
C ASP A 65 -12.85 -7.06 0.41
N GLY A 66 -12.45 -6.07 1.24
CA GLY A 66 -13.36 -5.14 1.89
C GLY A 66 -14.49 -5.80 2.69
N GLY A 67 -14.23 -6.97 3.31
CA GLY A 67 -15.25 -7.73 4.06
C GLY A 67 -16.23 -8.50 3.18
N SER A 68 -16.02 -8.55 1.87
CA SER A 68 -16.79 -9.38 0.93
C SER A 68 -15.93 -10.52 0.38
N MET A 69 -16.58 -11.60 -0.05
CA MET A 69 -15.94 -12.70 -0.76
C MET A 69 -16.43 -12.69 -2.22
N LYS A 70 -15.48 -12.73 -3.15
CA LYS A 70 -15.76 -12.88 -4.58
C LYS A 70 -15.21 -14.23 -5.04
N THR A 71 -16.02 -15.02 -5.74
CA THR A 71 -15.55 -16.23 -6.43
C THR A 71 -15.48 -15.94 -7.92
N ILE A 72 -14.43 -16.40 -8.56
CA ILE A 72 -14.18 -16.20 -10.00
C ILE A 72 -13.90 -17.57 -10.61
N TRP A 73 -14.57 -17.89 -11.70
CA TRP A 73 -14.30 -19.11 -12.45
C TRP A 73 -13.32 -18.81 -13.59
N LYS A 74 -12.24 -19.57 -13.67
CA LYS A 74 -11.17 -19.31 -14.65
C LYS A 74 -11.64 -19.44 -16.10
N SER A 75 -12.62 -20.32 -16.38
CA SER A 75 -13.15 -20.55 -17.72
C SER A 75 -14.14 -19.47 -18.20
N ASP A 76 -14.60 -18.62 -17.29
CA ASP A 76 -15.51 -17.49 -17.58
C ASP A 76 -15.24 -16.39 -16.53
N GLU A 77 -14.34 -15.47 -16.87
CA GLU A 77 -13.94 -14.37 -15.98
C GLU A 77 -15.07 -13.37 -15.72
N ASP A 78 -16.08 -13.33 -16.56
CA ASP A 78 -17.29 -12.51 -16.38
C ASP A 78 -18.26 -13.16 -15.39
N PHE A 79 -18.15 -14.48 -15.18
CA PHE A 79 -18.95 -15.18 -14.18
C PHE A 79 -18.31 -15.09 -12.80
N TYR A 80 -18.93 -14.33 -11.92
CA TYR A 80 -18.52 -14.25 -10.51
C TYR A 80 -19.71 -14.24 -9.55
N LEU A 81 -19.51 -14.83 -8.38
CA LEU A 81 -20.45 -14.72 -7.26
C LEU A 81 -19.85 -13.77 -6.22
N LYS A 82 -20.59 -12.77 -5.82
CA LYS A 82 -20.23 -11.88 -4.73
C LYS A 82 -21.06 -12.21 -3.50
N MET A 83 -20.38 -12.44 -2.38
CA MET A 83 -21.01 -12.78 -1.11
C MET A 83 -20.68 -11.73 -0.06
N TYR A 84 -21.66 -11.41 0.75
CA TYR A 84 -21.54 -10.43 1.82
C TYR A 84 -21.68 -11.14 3.17
N PRO A 85 -21.01 -10.68 4.22
CA PRO A 85 -21.20 -11.22 5.56
C PRO A 85 -22.66 -11.05 6.00
N THR A 86 -23.29 -12.10 6.52
CA THR A 86 -24.70 -12.11 6.95
C THR A 86 -24.90 -11.70 8.40
N SER A 87 -23.85 -11.65 9.21
CA SER A 87 -23.90 -11.17 10.57
C SER A 87 -22.69 -10.31 10.91
N LYS A 88 -22.91 -9.28 11.74
CA LYS A 88 -21.85 -8.48 12.36
C LYS A 88 -21.16 -9.21 13.52
N ASN A 89 -21.71 -10.35 13.95
CA ASN A 89 -21.20 -11.21 15.01
C ASN A 89 -20.56 -12.48 14.42
N VAL A 90 -19.63 -12.34 13.53
CA VAL A 90 -18.50 -13.26 13.50
C VAL A 90 -17.73 -12.92 14.75
N GLY A 91 -17.67 -13.85 15.72
CA GLY A 91 -16.89 -13.65 16.95
C GLY A 91 -15.57 -13.04 16.56
N THR A 92 -15.16 -12.01 17.26
CA THR A 92 -13.98 -11.21 17.04
C THR A 92 -12.73 -12.10 16.95
N ILE A 93 -12.54 -12.76 15.81
CA ILE A 93 -11.20 -12.87 15.28
C ILE A 93 -10.93 -11.44 14.85
N SER A 94 -10.24 -10.70 15.69
CA SER A 94 -9.67 -9.42 15.30
C SER A 94 -8.81 -9.74 14.07
N GLN A 95 -9.40 -9.58 12.86
CA GLN A 95 -8.61 -9.67 11.66
C GLN A 95 -7.58 -8.56 11.85
N GLN A 96 -6.38 -8.98 12.09
CA GLN A 96 -5.24 -8.08 12.09
C GLN A 96 -5.11 -7.59 10.66
N GLU A 97 -5.92 -6.56 10.33
CA GLU A 97 -5.81 -5.91 9.04
C GLU A 97 -4.43 -5.27 8.99
N ARG A 98 -3.66 -5.72 8.03
CA ARG A 98 -2.36 -5.15 7.70
C ARG A 98 -2.43 -4.60 6.30
N TRP A 99 -1.94 -3.40 6.14
CA TRP A 99 -1.80 -2.78 4.83
C TRP A 99 -0.46 -2.08 4.76
N SER A 100 -0.04 -1.75 3.57
CA SER A 100 1.26 -1.14 3.36
C SER A 100 1.19 0.03 2.38
N GLY A 101 2.18 0.89 2.49
CA GLY A 101 2.46 1.98 1.60
C GLY A 101 3.96 2.24 1.54
N THR A 102 4.31 3.34 0.92
CA THR A 102 5.69 3.80 0.81
C THR A 102 5.89 5.05 1.67
N GLY A 103 7.08 5.24 2.17
CA GLY A 103 7.55 6.48 2.78
C GLY A 103 9.00 6.75 2.42
N PHE A 104 9.47 7.95 2.73
CA PHE A 104 10.86 8.33 2.46
C PHE A 104 11.42 9.24 3.55
N ALA A 105 12.75 9.26 3.64
CA ALA A 105 13.47 9.94 4.70
C ALA A 105 13.39 11.47 4.59
N LEU A 106 13.23 12.11 5.74
CA LEU A 106 13.69 13.47 6.03
C LEU A 106 14.84 13.39 7.05
N ASN A 107 15.48 14.55 7.34
CA ASN A 107 16.55 14.61 8.33
C ASN A 107 16.05 14.18 9.73
N ASN A 108 16.95 13.80 10.60
CA ASN A 108 16.71 13.52 12.03
C ASN A 108 15.71 12.37 12.30
N GLY A 109 15.65 11.36 11.41
CA GLY A 109 14.78 10.18 11.60
C GLY A 109 13.32 10.40 11.24
N TYR A 110 12.98 11.55 10.64
CA TYR A 110 11.62 11.80 10.15
C TYR A 110 11.36 11.14 8.81
N ILE A 111 10.11 10.76 8.58
CA ILE A 111 9.64 10.07 7.37
C ILE A 111 8.37 10.74 6.89
N VAL A 112 8.23 10.89 5.58
CA VAL A 112 7.00 11.34 4.93
C VAL A 112 6.27 10.17 4.32
N THR A 113 4.95 10.20 4.42
CA THR A 113 4.02 9.31 3.70
C THR A 113 2.69 10.02 3.45
N ASN A 114 1.71 9.35 2.86
CA ASN A 114 0.35 9.88 2.80
C ASN A 114 -0.41 9.66 4.10
N TYR A 115 -1.37 10.55 4.37
CA TYR A 115 -2.28 10.40 5.51
C TYR A 115 -3.12 9.12 5.39
N HIS A 116 -3.69 8.82 4.21
CA HIS A 116 -4.50 7.62 4.01
C HIS A 116 -3.74 6.31 4.22
N VAL A 117 -2.40 6.31 4.11
CA VAL A 117 -1.56 5.14 4.41
C VAL A 117 -1.58 4.82 5.90
N ILE A 118 -1.66 5.84 6.76
CA ILE A 118 -1.59 5.66 8.21
C ILE A 118 -2.95 5.84 8.91
N GLU A 119 -3.99 6.15 8.14
CA GLU A 119 -5.33 6.36 8.68
C GLU A 119 -5.83 5.09 9.37
N ASN A 120 -6.38 5.24 10.59
CA ASN A 120 -6.85 4.15 11.45
C ASN A 120 -5.79 3.12 11.89
N ALA A 121 -4.49 3.38 11.64
CA ALA A 121 -3.42 2.55 12.12
C ALA A 121 -3.26 2.67 13.65
N LYS A 122 -3.21 1.54 14.34
CA LYS A 122 -2.84 1.45 15.76
C LYS A 122 -1.35 1.14 15.95
N SER A 123 -0.73 0.54 14.93
CA SER A 123 0.71 0.37 14.87
C SER A 123 1.23 0.69 13.48
N ILE A 124 2.38 1.35 13.44
CA ILE A 124 3.09 1.75 12.21
C ILE A 124 4.52 1.25 12.34
N SER A 125 5.00 0.56 11.34
CA SER A 125 6.36 0.07 11.29
C SER A 125 7.02 0.31 9.95
N ILE A 126 8.32 0.52 9.99
CA ILE A 126 9.18 0.87 8.87
C ILE A 126 10.16 -0.26 8.61
N GLN A 127 10.27 -0.68 7.35
CA GLN A 127 11.21 -1.69 6.87
C GLN A 127 11.90 -1.23 5.58
N GLY A 128 13.00 -1.87 5.21
CA GLY A 128 13.73 -1.55 3.98
C GLY A 128 14.71 -0.39 4.12
N ILE A 129 15.06 0.04 5.33
CA ILE A 129 16.11 1.05 5.55
C ILE A 129 17.43 0.50 5.04
N LYS A 130 18.05 1.20 4.08
CA LYS A 130 19.26 0.73 3.36
C LYS A 130 19.08 -0.66 2.71
N GLY A 131 17.84 -1.03 2.38
CA GLY A 131 17.51 -2.33 1.80
C GLY A 131 17.40 -3.48 2.81
N ASP A 132 17.47 -3.19 4.11
CA ASP A 132 17.30 -4.19 5.16
C ASP A 132 15.81 -4.39 5.50
N PHE A 133 15.25 -5.54 5.15
CA PHE A 133 13.90 -5.96 5.49
C PHE A 133 13.82 -6.86 6.72
N THR A 134 14.96 -7.26 7.27
CA THR A 134 15.02 -8.07 8.50
C THR A 134 14.74 -7.22 9.74
N SER A 135 15.21 -5.98 9.72
CA SER A 135 14.96 -5.00 10.78
C SER A 135 13.64 -4.29 10.58
N LYS A 136 12.88 -4.15 11.67
CA LYS A 136 11.60 -3.48 11.71
C LYS A 136 11.60 -2.44 12.82
N TYR A 137 11.32 -1.20 12.46
CA TYR A 137 11.32 -0.08 13.38
C TYR A 137 9.92 0.45 13.60
N ASN A 138 9.55 0.70 14.85
CA ASN A 138 8.30 1.36 15.18
C ASN A 138 8.40 2.87 14.88
N ALA A 139 7.30 3.45 14.43
CA ALA A 139 7.20 4.87 14.16
C ALA A 139 5.96 5.48 14.80
N THR A 140 6.08 6.73 15.22
CA THR A 140 4.98 7.54 15.73
C THR A 140 4.59 8.62 14.75
N VAL A 141 3.31 9.02 14.77
CA VAL A 141 2.79 10.12 13.96
C VAL A 141 3.14 11.44 14.65
N ILE A 142 3.84 12.32 13.95
CA ILE A 142 4.22 13.66 14.43
C ILE A 142 3.24 14.72 13.97
N ALA A 143 2.85 14.67 12.68
CA ALA A 143 1.91 15.61 12.10
C ALA A 143 1.13 14.98 10.95
N THR A 144 -0.08 15.50 10.71
CA THR A 144 -0.91 15.08 9.58
C THR A 144 -1.57 16.28 8.94
N ASP A 145 -1.67 16.25 7.61
CA ASP A 145 -2.53 17.11 6.83
C ASP A 145 -3.50 16.20 6.05
N ARG A 146 -4.71 16.08 6.62
CA ARG A 146 -5.76 15.22 6.04
C ARG A 146 -6.27 15.76 4.71
N TYR A 147 -6.25 17.08 4.56
CA TYR A 147 -6.75 17.73 3.36
C TYR A 147 -5.82 17.50 2.17
N ASN A 148 -4.51 17.68 2.38
CA ASN A 148 -3.51 17.45 1.36
C ASN A 148 -2.94 16.02 1.39
N ASP A 149 -3.52 15.10 2.19
CA ASP A 149 -3.16 13.69 2.27
C ASP A 149 -1.67 13.47 2.59
N LEU A 150 -1.12 14.21 3.56
CA LEU A 150 0.26 14.12 4.02
C LEU A 150 0.36 13.68 5.48
N ALA A 151 1.41 12.94 5.81
CA ALA A 151 1.76 12.58 7.18
C ALA A 151 3.28 12.62 7.37
N ILE A 152 3.69 13.08 8.55
CA ILE A 152 5.07 13.04 9.04
C ILE A 152 5.13 12.05 10.18
N LEU A 153 6.02 11.08 10.06
CA LEU A 153 6.31 10.07 11.07
C LEU A 153 7.73 10.29 11.60
N GLN A 154 7.99 9.77 12.79
CA GLN A 154 9.34 9.67 13.35
C GLN A 154 9.57 8.26 13.87
N ILE A 155 10.73 7.69 13.59
CA ILE A 155 11.14 6.42 14.20
C ILE A 155 11.35 6.66 15.69
N SER A 156 10.65 5.87 16.50
CA SER A 156 10.68 5.94 17.97
C SER A 156 11.52 4.83 18.61
N ASP A 157 12.15 4.00 17.79
CA ASP A 157 12.94 2.85 18.25
C ASP A 157 14.34 3.30 18.68
N ASN A 158 14.75 2.91 19.89
CA ASN A 158 16.06 3.27 20.46
C ASN A 158 17.25 2.65 19.70
N ASN A 159 17.04 1.60 18.95
CA ASN A 159 18.07 0.94 18.14
C ASN A 159 18.29 1.62 16.78
N PHE A 160 17.51 2.66 16.48
CA PHE A 160 17.66 3.39 15.22
C PHE A 160 18.76 4.44 15.29
N ASN A 161 19.82 4.26 14.50
CA ASN A 161 21.00 5.12 14.49
C ASN A 161 20.95 6.24 13.42
N GLY A 162 19.75 6.59 12.92
CA GLY A 162 19.55 7.59 11.88
C GLY A 162 19.76 7.09 10.45
N PHE A 163 19.36 7.90 9.48
CA PHE A 163 19.48 7.56 8.06
C PHE A 163 20.87 7.84 7.49
N GLY A 164 21.66 8.71 8.14
CA GLY A 164 22.87 9.29 7.59
C GLY A 164 22.57 10.47 6.65
N ALA A 165 23.51 10.81 5.78
CA ALA A 165 23.37 11.92 4.85
C ALA A 165 22.40 11.57 3.71
N ILE A 166 21.28 12.28 3.63
CA ILE A 166 20.26 12.08 2.61
C ILE A 166 20.76 12.68 1.29
N PRO A 167 20.73 11.92 0.16
CA PRO A 167 21.39 12.32 -1.08
C PRO A 167 20.56 13.24 -1.99
N TYR A 168 19.37 13.64 -1.57
CA TYR A 168 18.48 14.52 -2.33
C TYR A 168 18.08 15.75 -1.53
N LYS A 169 17.69 16.80 -2.23
CA LYS A 169 17.08 18.00 -1.61
C LYS A 169 15.62 18.12 -1.98
N VAL A 170 14.87 18.83 -1.14
CA VAL A 170 13.48 19.23 -1.42
C VAL A 170 13.48 20.48 -2.30
N LYS A 171 12.86 20.40 -3.47
CA LYS A 171 12.61 21.52 -4.39
C LYS A 171 11.14 21.92 -4.26
N THR A 172 10.88 23.12 -3.77
CA THR A 172 9.52 23.63 -3.55
C THR A 172 9.00 24.53 -4.68
N SER A 173 9.86 24.94 -5.59
CA SER A 173 9.43 25.62 -6.82
C SER A 173 8.65 24.65 -7.72
N VAL A 174 7.60 25.16 -8.35
CA VAL A 174 6.76 24.34 -9.25
C VAL A 174 7.57 23.89 -10.45
N SER A 175 7.45 22.60 -10.76
CA SER A 175 8.03 21.99 -11.96
C SER A 175 7.15 22.25 -13.19
N GLU A 176 7.78 22.30 -14.38
CA GLU A 176 7.10 22.57 -15.63
C GLU A 176 6.52 21.30 -16.28
N VAL A 177 5.48 21.47 -17.07
CA VAL A 177 4.93 20.38 -17.89
C VAL A 177 6.00 19.89 -18.86
N GLY A 178 6.13 18.57 -19.01
CA GLY A 178 7.15 17.94 -19.82
C GLY A 178 8.48 17.64 -19.08
N GLU A 179 8.67 18.15 -17.85
CA GLU A 179 9.84 17.74 -17.04
C GLU A 179 9.79 16.23 -16.76
N GLU A 180 10.89 15.53 -17.02
CA GLU A 180 11.07 14.12 -16.73
C GLU A 180 11.08 13.88 -15.22
N VAL A 181 10.38 12.83 -14.80
CA VAL A 181 10.24 12.44 -13.40
C VAL A 181 10.41 10.95 -13.20
N PHE A 182 10.79 10.56 -11.99
CA PHE A 182 10.77 9.18 -11.56
C PHE A 182 10.24 9.01 -10.15
N VAL A 183 9.64 7.87 -9.91
CA VAL A 183 9.05 7.44 -8.63
C VAL A 183 9.74 6.19 -8.15
N LEU A 184 9.99 6.12 -6.87
CA LEU A 184 10.43 4.92 -6.17
C LEU A 184 9.37 4.51 -5.13
N GLY A 185 9.07 3.22 -5.05
CA GLY A 185 8.07 2.75 -4.08
C GLY A 185 8.01 1.23 -3.97
N TYR A 186 7.09 0.77 -3.13
CA TYR A 186 6.84 -0.64 -2.85
C TYR A 186 5.39 -1.02 -3.22
N PRO A 187 5.06 -1.02 -4.54
CA PRO A 187 3.71 -1.37 -4.98
C PRO A 187 3.47 -2.86 -4.78
N LEU A 188 2.24 -3.21 -4.34
CA LEU A 188 1.72 -4.58 -4.33
C LEU A 188 2.75 -5.62 -3.84
N THR A 189 3.38 -5.38 -2.68
CA THR A 189 4.45 -6.25 -2.15
C THR A 189 4.04 -7.71 -2.03
N SER A 190 2.76 -7.97 -1.82
CA SER A 190 2.19 -9.32 -1.79
C SER A 190 2.28 -10.08 -3.13
N THR A 191 2.40 -9.37 -4.26
CA THR A 191 2.46 -9.95 -5.62
C THR A 191 3.77 -9.68 -6.33
N MET A 192 4.39 -8.52 -6.05
CA MET A 192 5.59 -8.05 -6.77
C MET A 192 6.88 -8.20 -5.97
N GLY A 193 6.81 -8.75 -4.74
CA GLY A 193 7.96 -8.95 -3.85
C GLY A 193 8.44 -7.67 -3.17
N ASP A 194 9.44 -7.80 -2.30
CA ASP A 194 9.94 -6.75 -1.40
C ASP A 194 10.92 -5.78 -2.06
N GLU A 195 11.25 -5.98 -3.32
CA GLU A 195 12.13 -5.06 -4.03
C GLU A 195 11.42 -3.75 -4.35
N ILE A 196 12.14 -2.64 -4.15
CA ILE A 196 11.70 -1.32 -4.58
C ILE A 196 11.50 -1.27 -6.10
N LYS A 197 10.43 -0.64 -6.55
CA LYS A 197 10.11 -0.47 -7.97
C LYS A 197 10.36 0.96 -8.40
N LEU A 198 10.90 1.11 -9.61
CA LEU A 198 11.10 2.37 -10.32
C LEU A 198 10.04 2.51 -11.39
N THR A 199 9.36 3.65 -11.42
CA THR A 199 8.56 4.07 -12.58
C THR A 199 9.01 5.44 -13.05
N THR A 200 8.93 5.69 -14.35
CA THR A 200 9.35 6.95 -14.98
C THR A 200 8.20 7.54 -15.79
N GLY A 201 8.24 8.84 -15.99
CA GLY A 201 7.27 9.58 -16.77
C GLY A 201 7.63 11.05 -16.86
N VAL A 202 6.62 11.87 -17.09
CA VAL A 202 6.75 13.33 -17.13
C VAL A 202 5.66 14.00 -16.30
N ILE A 203 5.85 15.25 -15.95
CA ILE A 203 4.76 16.12 -15.46
C ILE A 203 3.80 16.35 -16.62
N SER A 204 2.59 15.85 -16.53
CA SER A 204 1.54 16.00 -17.54
C SER A 204 0.71 17.26 -17.34
N SER A 205 0.53 17.68 -16.06
CA SER A 205 -0.17 18.93 -15.69
C SER A 205 0.34 19.48 -14.36
N LYS A 206 0.28 20.80 -14.21
CA LYS A 206 0.54 21.49 -12.92
C LYS A 206 -0.66 21.47 -11.98
N THR A 207 -1.78 20.88 -12.39
CA THR A 207 -2.97 20.67 -11.59
C THR A 207 -3.37 19.21 -11.64
N GLY A 208 -3.96 18.72 -10.57
CA GLY A 208 -4.42 17.34 -10.47
C GLY A 208 -5.91 17.17 -10.79
N PHE A 209 -6.52 16.18 -10.14
CA PHE A 209 -7.93 15.83 -10.30
C PHE A 209 -8.82 17.05 -10.06
N GLN A 210 -9.76 17.30 -10.99
CA GLN A 210 -10.69 18.46 -10.98
C GLN A 210 -10.01 19.83 -10.82
N GLY A 211 -8.77 19.97 -11.30
CA GLY A 211 -8.05 21.25 -11.25
C GLY A 211 -7.35 21.51 -9.91
N ASP A 212 -7.21 20.52 -9.04
CA ASP A 212 -6.54 20.66 -7.75
C ASP A 212 -5.11 21.18 -7.92
N VAL A 213 -4.87 22.38 -7.44
CA VAL A 213 -3.58 23.08 -7.53
C VAL A 213 -2.51 22.48 -6.61
N SER A 214 -2.89 21.69 -5.62
CA SER A 214 -1.94 21.02 -4.71
C SER A 214 -1.21 19.87 -5.37
N LEU A 215 -1.73 19.36 -6.49
CA LEU A 215 -1.25 18.16 -7.16
C LEU A 215 -0.53 18.47 -8.48
N TYR A 216 0.45 17.62 -8.80
CA TYR A 216 0.85 17.36 -10.17
C TYR A 216 0.05 16.19 -10.73
N GLN A 217 -0.28 16.23 -12.03
CA GLN A 217 -0.61 15.06 -12.81
C GLN A 217 0.66 14.56 -13.47
N ILE A 218 0.93 13.24 -13.40
CA ILE A 218 2.13 12.62 -13.96
C ILE A 218 1.75 11.42 -14.84
N SER A 219 2.58 11.13 -15.84
CA SER A 219 2.40 9.94 -16.69
C SER A 219 3.13 8.70 -16.17
N ALA A 220 3.91 8.82 -15.09
CA ALA A 220 4.54 7.66 -14.44
C ALA A 220 3.45 6.72 -13.90
N PRO A 221 3.51 5.41 -14.20
CA PRO A 221 2.55 4.44 -13.69
C PRO A 221 2.54 4.38 -12.16
N ILE A 222 1.37 4.58 -11.55
CA ILE A 222 1.18 4.53 -10.10
C ILE A 222 0.21 3.41 -9.76
N GLN A 223 0.59 2.57 -8.80
CA GLN A 223 -0.20 1.45 -8.31
C GLN A 223 -0.37 1.52 -6.79
N PRO A 224 -1.38 0.82 -6.21
CA PRO A 224 -1.50 0.68 -4.76
C PRO A 224 -0.18 0.21 -4.14
N GLY A 225 0.24 0.87 -3.04
CA GLY A 225 1.54 0.67 -2.41
C GLY A 225 2.59 1.72 -2.79
N ASN A 226 2.48 2.40 -3.94
CA ASN A 226 3.30 3.57 -4.26
C ASN A 226 2.89 4.82 -3.46
N SER A 227 1.68 4.84 -2.88
CA SER A 227 1.20 5.93 -2.01
C SER A 227 2.20 6.28 -0.93
N GLY A 228 2.51 7.56 -0.79
CA GLY A 228 3.52 8.10 0.12
C GLY A 228 4.95 8.04 -0.40
N GLY A 229 5.16 7.46 -1.58
CA GLY A 229 6.47 7.43 -2.22
C GLY A 229 6.93 8.77 -2.77
N PRO A 230 8.25 8.98 -2.92
CA PRO A 230 8.81 10.22 -3.43
C PRO A 230 8.69 10.31 -4.95
N LEU A 231 8.33 11.50 -5.43
CA LEU A 231 8.48 11.91 -6.83
C LEU A 231 9.72 12.78 -6.96
N PHE A 232 10.62 12.41 -7.85
CA PHE A 232 11.84 13.16 -8.16
C PHE A 232 11.82 13.73 -9.57
N ASP A 233 12.44 14.89 -9.77
CA ASP A 233 12.80 15.40 -11.10
C ASP A 233 14.03 14.67 -11.65
N ASN A 234 14.35 14.90 -12.92
CA ASN A 234 15.51 14.27 -13.57
C ASN A 234 16.87 14.67 -12.97
N LYS A 235 16.93 15.70 -12.13
CA LYS A 235 18.12 16.10 -11.37
C LYS A 235 18.23 15.39 -10.02
N GLY A 236 17.20 14.62 -9.63
CA GLY A 236 17.12 13.94 -8.33
C GLY A 236 16.69 14.85 -7.18
N ASN A 237 16.01 15.96 -7.47
CA ASN A 237 15.36 16.75 -6.44
C ASN A 237 13.99 16.14 -6.12
N LEU A 238 13.64 16.07 -4.86
CA LEU A 238 12.30 15.71 -4.42
C LEU A 238 11.33 16.85 -4.75
N ILE A 239 10.31 16.57 -5.56
CA ILE A 239 9.32 17.54 -6.04
C ILE A 239 7.88 17.21 -5.64
N GLY A 240 7.62 15.99 -5.17
CA GLY A 240 6.27 15.60 -4.75
C GLY A 240 6.23 14.32 -3.94
N VAL A 241 5.02 14.06 -3.40
CA VAL A 241 4.65 12.83 -2.68
C VAL A 241 3.54 12.15 -3.47
N VAL A 242 3.79 10.94 -3.95
CA VAL A 242 2.85 10.19 -4.80
C VAL A 242 1.60 9.82 -4.01
N SER A 243 0.42 10.00 -4.61
CA SER A 243 -0.86 9.56 -4.06
C SER A 243 -1.62 8.70 -5.07
N ALA A 244 -1.92 7.46 -4.71
CA ALA A 244 -2.73 6.53 -5.50
C ALA A 244 -4.23 6.60 -5.14
N LYS A 245 -4.66 7.65 -4.42
CA LYS A 245 -6.03 7.79 -3.90
C LYS A 245 -7.08 8.00 -5.00
N HIS A 246 -6.69 8.68 -6.07
CA HIS A 246 -7.61 9.02 -7.15
C HIS A 246 -7.55 7.95 -8.25
N LYS A 247 -8.57 7.09 -8.28
CA LYS A 247 -8.78 6.09 -9.33
C LYS A 247 -9.83 6.62 -10.30
N GLY A 248 -9.46 7.10 -11.45
CA GLY A 248 -10.47 7.66 -12.37
C GLY A 248 -10.08 7.68 -13.84
N ALA A 249 -8.82 7.53 -14.17
CA ALA A 249 -8.35 7.42 -15.56
C ALA A 249 -7.18 6.43 -15.65
N GLU A 250 -7.17 5.62 -16.68
CA GLU A 250 -6.03 4.76 -16.99
C GLU A 250 -4.78 5.62 -17.29
N ASN A 251 -3.63 5.22 -16.78
CA ASN A 251 -2.33 5.89 -16.99
C ASN A 251 -2.23 7.33 -16.46
N VAL A 252 -2.98 7.67 -15.41
CA VAL A 252 -2.87 8.96 -14.73
C VAL A 252 -2.44 8.75 -13.28
N GLY A 253 -1.28 9.28 -12.93
CA GLY A 253 -0.78 9.37 -11.56
C GLY A 253 -0.89 10.79 -11.02
N TYR A 254 -0.97 10.91 -9.70
CA TYR A 254 -0.95 12.21 -9.01
C TYR A 254 0.13 12.26 -7.96
N ALA A 255 0.68 13.44 -7.73
CA ALA A 255 1.65 13.67 -6.67
C ALA A 255 1.41 15.03 -6.01
N ILE A 256 1.39 15.05 -4.69
CA ILE A 256 1.25 16.25 -3.87
C ILE A 256 2.54 17.04 -3.97
N LYS A 257 2.46 18.33 -4.29
CA LYS A 257 3.63 19.20 -4.43
C LYS A 257 4.36 19.38 -3.09
N THR A 258 5.66 19.41 -3.13
CA THR A 258 6.51 19.59 -1.95
C THR A 258 6.33 20.91 -1.21
N SER A 259 5.70 21.92 -1.82
CA SER A 259 5.33 23.14 -1.12
C SER A 259 4.34 22.88 0.03
N TYR A 260 3.40 21.95 -0.14
CA TYR A 260 2.47 21.53 0.92
C TYR A 260 3.17 20.71 2.01
N LEU A 261 4.13 19.85 1.63
CA LEU A 261 4.98 19.17 2.59
C LEU A 261 5.81 20.17 3.42
N LYS A 262 6.39 21.19 2.77
CA LYS A 262 7.11 22.26 3.46
C LYS A 262 6.21 22.95 4.48
N ASN A 263 5.01 23.34 4.11
CA ASN A 263 4.06 23.99 5.02
C ASN A 263 3.74 23.11 6.23
N LEU A 264 3.53 21.79 6.02
CA LEU A 264 3.27 20.86 7.11
C LEU A 264 4.48 20.75 8.06
N VAL A 265 5.70 20.67 7.52
CA VAL A 265 6.93 20.64 8.32
C VAL A 265 7.08 21.91 9.14
N GLU A 266 6.96 23.09 8.52
CA GLU A 266 7.16 24.39 9.18
C GLU A 266 6.10 24.67 10.26
N SER A 267 4.89 24.10 10.11
CA SER A 267 3.83 24.24 11.11
C SER A 267 3.93 23.25 12.28
N SER A 268 4.71 22.18 12.14
CA SER A 268 4.72 21.06 13.10
C SER A 268 6.06 20.80 13.77
N THR A 269 7.16 21.35 13.24
CA THR A 269 8.51 21.12 13.78
C THR A 269 9.23 22.44 14.02
N SER A 270 9.98 22.53 15.14
CA SER A 270 10.76 23.72 15.49
C SER A 270 12.10 23.85 14.73
N THR A 271 12.51 22.77 14.05
CA THR A 271 13.76 22.74 13.28
C THR A 271 13.49 22.29 11.86
N SER A 272 14.27 22.81 10.91
CA SER A 272 14.15 22.35 9.52
C SER A 272 14.65 20.92 9.38
N ILE A 273 13.71 20.01 9.09
CA ILE A 273 13.99 18.61 8.83
C ILE A 273 14.06 18.28 7.33
N LEU A 274 13.85 19.26 6.47
CA LEU A 274 13.89 19.08 5.02
C LEU A 274 15.33 18.93 4.52
N PRO A 275 15.65 17.87 3.77
CA PRO A 275 16.96 17.73 3.12
C PRO A 275 17.21 18.88 2.13
N ASN A 276 18.39 19.47 2.19
CA ASN A 276 18.76 20.65 1.41
C ASN A 276 19.98 20.44 0.50
N ASN A 277 20.60 19.26 0.51
CA ASN A 277 21.76 18.95 -0.31
C ASN A 277 21.44 17.85 -1.32
N ASN A 278 21.72 18.09 -2.61
CA ASN A 278 21.54 17.10 -3.66
C ASN A 278 22.91 16.58 -4.14
N GLN A 279 23.22 15.34 -3.76
CA GLN A 279 24.48 14.66 -4.08
C GLN A 279 24.39 13.80 -5.37
N VAL A 280 23.24 13.78 -6.05
CA VAL A 280 22.99 12.93 -7.23
C VAL A 280 22.82 13.73 -8.51
N VAL A 281 22.90 15.04 -8.45
CA VAL A 281 22.82 15.93 -9.60
C VAL A 281 23.88 15.54 -10.65
N GLY A 282 23.48 15.50 -11.94
CA GLY A 282 24.37 15.15 -13.06
C GLY A 282 24.67 13.64 -13.21
N GLN A 283 24.23 12.80 -12.28
CA GLN A 283 24.42 11.36 -12.39
C GLN A 283 23.37 10.71 -13.31
N PRO A 284 23.68 9.57 -13.96
CA PRO A 284 22.68 8.77 -14.67
C PRO A 284 21.57 8.28 -13.71
N LEU A 285 20.38 8.00 -14.26
CA LEU A 285 19.23 7.54 -13.46
C LEU A 285 19.56 6.30 -12.62
N THR A 286 20.31 5.35 -13.18
CA THR A 286 20.75 4.13 -12.47
C THR A 286 21.53 4.44 -11.21
N GLU A 287 22.45 5.42 -11.26
CA GLU A 287 23.27 5.79 -10.09
C GLU A 287 22.46 6.61 -9.07
N LYS A 288 21.52 7.46 -9.54
CA LYS A 288 20.57 8.14 -8.66
C LYS A 288 19.74 7.13 -7.87
N VAL A 289 19.14 6.14 -8.56
CA VAL A 289 18.31 5.11 -7.94
C VAL A 289 19.11 4.28 -6.95
N LYS A 290 20.34 3.85 -7.26
CA LYS A 290 21.20 3.10 -6.32
C LYS A 290 21.41 3.84 -5.00
N LYS A 291 21.56 5.17 -5.03
CA LYS A 291 21.75 5.99 -3.83
C LYS A 291 20.44 6.29 -3.10
N ILE A 292 19.42 6.73 -3.85
CA ILE A 292 18.15 7.22 -3.28
C ILE A 292 17.32 6.08 -2.68
N LYS A 293 17.32 4.88 -3.28
CA LYS A 293 16.52 3.74 -2.79
C LYS A 293 16.74 3.39 -1.32
N ASN A 294 17.93 3.67 -0.79
CA ASN A 294 18.28 3.43 0.61
C ASN A 294 17.52 4.32 1.60
N TYR A 295 16.82 5.33 1.10
CA TYR A 295 16.06 6.33 1.84
C TYR A 295 14.55 6.29 1.52
N VAL A 296 14.11 5.23 0.84
CA VAL A 296 12.70 4.96 0.54
C VAL A 296 12.33 3.64 1.23
N PHE A 297 11.23 3.63 1.95
CA PHE A 297 10.89 2.59 2.91
C PHE A 297 9.51 2.01 2.66
N MET A 298 9.34 0.75 3.01
CA MET A 298 8.01 0.16 3.16
C MET A 298 7.43 0.54 4.53
N ILE A 299 6.24 1.09 4.52
CA ILE A 299 5.44 1.36 5.71
C ILE A 299 4.39 0.26 5.83
N THR A 300 4.37 -0.42 6.96
CA THR A 300 3.34 -1.41 7.27
C THR A 300 2.51 -0.90 8.45
N CYS A 301 1.21 -0.87 8.25
CA CYS A 301 0.23 -0.46 9.24
C CYS A 301 -0.63 -1.63 9.70
N SER A 302 -1.14 -1.55 10.92
CA SER A 302 -2.08 -2.54 11.44
C SER A 302 -3.10 -1.86 12.36
N ASN A 303 -4.33 -2.39 12.35
CA ASN A 303 -5.42 -1.94 13.25
C ASN A 303 -5.36 -2.57 14.65
N VAL A 304 -4.32 -3.35 14.95
CA VAL A 304 -4.06 -3.94 16.26
C VAL A 304 -2.79 -3.35 16.84
N SER A 305 -2.82 -3.00 18.13
CA SER A 305 -1.62 -2.56 18.85
C SER A 305 -0.58 -3.67 18.81
N GLY A 306 0.65 -3.35 18.42
CA GLY A 306 1.74 -4.31 18.40
C GLY A 306 1.92 -4.88 19.83
N SER A 307 1.76 -6.19 20.01
CA SER A 307 2.27 -6.86 21.19
C SER A 307 3.80 -6.78 21.09
N SER A 308 4.42 -6.04 22.01
CA SER A 308 5.85 -6.17 22.27
C SER A 308 6.12 -7.63 22.66
N THR A 309 6.60 -8.43 21.73
CA THR A 309 7.30 -9.66 22.08
C THR A 309 8.64 -9.25 22.64
N ASN A 310 8.74 -9.37 23.98
CA ASN A 310 10.03 -9.38 24.70
C ASN A 310 10.91 -10.51 24.18
#